data_641b339e9af1049ae793ae61992af210
#
_entry.id   641b339e9af1049ae793ae61992af210
#
_cell.length_a   1.000
_cell.length_b   1.000
_cell.length_c   1.000
_cell.angle_alpha   90.00
_cell.angle_beta   90.00
_cell.angle_gamma   90.00
#
_symmetry.space_group_name_H-M   'P 1'
#
loop_
_entity.id
_entity.type
_entity.pdbx_description
1 polymer ?
#
loop_
_entity_poly.entity_id
_entity_poly.type
_entity_poly.pdbx_seq_one_letter_code
_entity_poly.pdbx_strand_id
1 'polypeptide(L)'
;MIEKNFMSRKEICTPRPVGEVKTTLFSNAEEAWLWFILAQEARNDGARISAGAGLFARPCEPVDILQCVDRLYRNRRLVMDHLLVLRHYGKRQLPPDPRRMKEVRAFILWKEALERLEPVLVKKGIVRPKLSLPQPGRYWAHNAVIHEGGLNA
;
A
#
# COMPACT_ATOMS: atom_id res chain seq x y z
N MET A 1 0.00 -70.57 -12.22
CA MET A 1 0.43 -69.34 -12.92
C MET A 1 -0.46 -68.21 -12.43
N ILE A 2 0.05 -67.38 -11.53
CA ILE A 2 -0.71 -66.26 -11.00
C ILE A 2 -0.07 -65.02 -11.57
N GLU A 3 -0.69 -64.41 -12.57
CA GLU A 3 -0.31 -63.08 -13.05
C GLU A 3 -0.70 -62.04 -12.03
N LYS A 4 0.29 -61.46 -11.36
CA LYS A 4 0.11 -60.32 -10.53
C LYS A 4 -0.06 -59.07 -11.41
N ASN A 5 -1.27 -58.67 -11.63
CA ASN A 5 -1.63 -57.41 -12.24
C ASN A 5 -1.27 -56.27 -11.28
N PHE A 6 -0.07 -55.73 -11.47
CA PHE A 6 0.38 -54.55 -10.72
C PHE A 6 -0.19 -53.32 -11.40
N MET A 7 -1.46 -53.02 -11.09
CA MET A 7 -2.04 -51.73 -11.47
C MET A 7 -1.43 -50.66 -10.59
N SER A 8 -0.44 -50.00 -11.13
CA SER A 8 0.06 -48.72 -10.63
C SER A 8 -1.09 -47.70 -10.66
N ARG A 9 -1.74 -47.51 -9.51
CA ARG A 9 -2.57 -46.34 -9.32
C ARG A 9 -1.65 -45.13 -9.37
N LYS A 10 -1.63 -44.45 -10.52
CA LYS A 10 -1.22 -43.05 -10.57
C LYS A 10 -2.19 -42.32 -9.69
N GLU A 11 -1.78 -41.99 -8.46
CA GLU A 11 -2.45 -41.01 -7.64
C GLU A 11 -2.45 -39.70 -8.43
N ILE A 12 -3.58 -39.42 -9.06
CA ILE A 12 -3.83 -38.10 -9.62
C ILE A 12 -3.88 -37.17 -8.43
N CYS A 13 -2.75 -36.48 -8.21
CA CYS A 13 -2.66 -35.42 -7.25
C CYS A 13 -3.59 -34.30 -7.75
N THR A 14 -4.84 -34.36 -7.35
CA THR A 14 -5.76 -33.24 -7.57
C THR A 14 -5.20 -32.06 -6.81
N PRO A 15 -4.90 -30.94 -7.47
CA PRO A 15 -4.45 -29.76 -6.75
C PRO A 15 -5.54 -29.41 -5.73
N ARG A 16 -5.13 -29.40 -4.45
CA ARG A 16 -6.00 -28.94 -3.38
C ARG A 16 -6.45 -27.54 -3.76
N PRO A 17 -7.77 -27.23 -3.77
CA PRO A 17 -8.21 -25.88 -4.06
C PRO A 17 -7.53 -24.98 -3.03
N VAL A 18 -6.66 -24.09 -3.51
CA VAL A 18 -6.06 -23.04 -2.71
C VAL A 18 -7.24 -22.18 -2.31
N GLY A 19 -7.70 -22.34 -1.06
CA GLY A 19 -8.73 -21.48 -0.51
C GLY A 19 -8.28 -20.05 -0.74
N GLU A 20 -9.14 -19.19 -1.26
CA GLU A 20 -8.86 -17.80 -1.47
C GLU A 20 -8.36 -17.22 -0.15
N VAL A 21 -7.04 -17.04 -0.06
CA VAL A 21 -6.43 -16.37 1.09
C VAL A 21 -6.88 -14.93 1.01
N LYS A 22 -7.84 -14.57 1.86
CA LYS A 22 -8.39 -13.23 1.92
C LYS A 22 -7.28 -12.26 2.30
N THR A 23 -6.72 -11.58 1.31
CA THR A 23 -5.69 -10.59 1.52
C THR A 23 -6.28 -9.27 2.02
N THR A 24 -5.65 -8.68 3.03
CA THR A 24 -6.06 -7.39 3.57
C THR A 24 -5.13 -6.30 3.07
N LEU A 25 -5.69 -5.35 2.32
CA LEU A 25 -4.98 -4.17 1.84
C LEU A 25 -4.60 -3.27 3.02
N PHE A 26 -3.51 -2.54 2.87
CA PHE A 26 -3.15 -1.50 3.83
C PHE A 26 -4.13 -0.32 3.74
N SER A 27 -4.37 0.34 4.86
CA SER A 27 -5.27 1.49 4.94
C SER A 27 -4.68 2.73 4.29
N ASN A 28 -3.37 2.90 4.41
CA ASN A 28 -2.61 4.04 3.88
C ASN A 28 -1.14 3.66 3.64
N ALA A 29 -0.40 4.58 3.03
CA ALA A 29 1.02 4.39 2.75
C ALA A 29 1.88 4.31 4.03
N GLU A 30 1.47 4.97 5.10
CA GLU A 30 2.17 4.93 6.39
C GLU A 30 2.14 3.53 7.01
N GLU A 31 0.99 2.90 7.06
CA GLU A 31 0.84 1.52 7.54
C GLU A 31 1.70 0.55 6.72
N ALA A 32 1.67 0.68 5.39
CA ALA A 32 2.47 -0.14 4.49
C ALA A 32 3.97 0.05 4.72
N TRP A 33 4.42 1.28 4.93
CA TRP A 33 5.83 1.60 5.18
C TRP A 33 6.30 1.06 6.53
N LEU A 34 5.54 1.27 7.60
CA LEU A 34 5.87 0.77 8.93
C LEU A 34 5.93 -0.76 8.95
N TRP A 35 4.99 -1.42 8.29
CA TRP A 35 5.02 -2.87 8.12
C TRP A 35 6.27 -3.35 7.36
N PHE A 36 6.66 -2.63 6.29
CA PHE A 36 7.88 -2.94 5.54
C PHE A 36 9.13 -2.87 6.42
N ILE A 37 9.26 -1.83 7.24
CA ILE A 37 10.42 -1.68 8.14
C ILE A 37 10.46 -2.81 9.17
N LEU A 38 9.33 -3.17 9.79
CA LEU A 38 9.25 -4.31 10.71
C LEU A 38 9.68 -5.61 10.04
N ALA A 39 9.24 -5.85 8.81
CA ALA A 39 9.60 -7.02 8.04
C ALA A 39 11.11 -7.07 7.74
N GLN A 40 11.72 -5.91 7.47
CA GLN A 40 13.17 -5.80 7.25
C GLN A 40 13.97 -6.06 8.54
N GLU A 41 13.52 -5.53 9.65
CA GLU A 41 14.17 -5.77 10.95
C GLU A 41 14.11 -7.25 11.33
N ALA A 42 12.93 -7.85 11.23
CA ALA A 42 12.77 -9.28 11.48
C ALA A 42 13.64 -10.15 10.57
N ARG A 43 13.80 -9.75 9.30
CA ARG A 43 14.69 -10.44 8.36
C ARG A 43 16.17 -10.33 8.77
N ASN A 44 16.58 -9.16 9.24
CA ASN A 44 17.94 -8.95 9.73
C ASN A 44 18.22 -9.80 10.99
N ASP A 45 17.21 -10.05 11.81
CA ASP A 45 17.27 -10.90 12.99
C ASP A 45 17.14 -12.42 12.66
N GLY A 46 17.13 -12.77 11.38
CA GLY A 46 17.04 -14.16 10.90
C GLY A 46 15.63 -14.73 10.78
N ALA A 47 14.60 -13.96 11.09
CA ALA A 47 13.21 -14.35 10.86
C ALA A 47 12.78 -14.02 9.44
N ARG A 48 11.90 -14.86 8.86
CA ARG A 48 11.27 -14.57 7.57
C ARG A 48 9.84 -14.13 7.79
N ILE A 49 9.57 -12.86 7.53
CA ILE A 49 8.19 -12.36 7.39
C ILE A 49 7.84 -12.37 5.92
N SER A 50 6.93 -13.24 5.53
CA SER A 50 6.33 -13.27 4.20
C SER A 50 4.91 -12.70 4.25
N ALA A 51 4.34 -12.40 3.08
CA ALA A 51 2.99 -11.85 2.96
C ALA A 51 1.90 -12.68 3.67
N GLY A 52 2.14 -13.97 3.84
CA GLY A 52 1.21 -14.90 4.51
C GLY A 52 1.52 -15.23 5.97
N ALA A 53 2.57 -14.64 6.56
CA ALA A 53 3.07 -15.04 7.89
C ALA A 53 2.37 -14.37 9.08
N GLY A 54 1.40 -13.49 8.86
CA GLY A 54 0.65 -12.80 9.92
C GLY A 54 -0.77 -13.32 10.09
N LEU A 55 -1.50 -12.76 11.05
CA LEU A 55 -2.94 -12.99 11.24
C LEU A 55 -3.75 -12.64 9.97
N PHE A 56 -3.22 -11.73 9.15
CA PHE A 56 -3.81 -11.31 7.90
C PHE A 56 -2.78 -11.42 6.78
N ALA A 57 -3.14 -12.11 5.71
CA ALA A 57 -2.32 -12.13 4.51
C ALA A 57 -2.26 -10.72 3.90
N ARG A 58 -1.06 -10.26 3.58
CA ARG A 58 -0.85 -8.96 2.92
C ARG A 58 -0.78 -9.12 1.41
N PRO A 59 -1.17 -8.08 0.63
CA PRO A 59 -1.27 -8.16 -0.83
C PRO A 59 0.08 -8.10 -1.55
N CYS A 60 1.18 -7.93 -0.84
CA CYS A 60 2.51 -7.77 -1.41
C CYS A 60 3.59 -8.32 -0.49
N GLU A 61 4.76 -8.56 -1.06
CA GLU A 61 5.99 -8.81 -0.31
C GLU A 61 6.65 -7.47 0.12
N PRO A 62 7.47 -7.47 1.19
CA PRO A 62 8.17 -6.26 1.63
C PRO A 62 9.03 -5.61 0.53
N VAL A 63 9.62 -6.41 -0.36
CA VAL A 63 10.43 -5.93 -1.48
C VAL A 63 9.63 -5.08 -2.47
N ASP A 64 8.33 -5.32 -2.62
CA ASP A 64 7.49 -4.55 -3.54
C ASP A 64 7.35 -3.10 -3.11
N ILE A 65 7.26 -2.85 -1.79
CA ILE A 65 7.22 -1.51 -1.23
C ILE A 65 8.57 -0.81 -1.41
N LEU A 66 9.67 -1.53 -1.17
CA LEU A 66 11.02 -1.00 -1.39
C LEU A 66 11.24 -0.58 -2.84
N GLN A 67 10.81 -1.40 -3.79
CA GLN A 67 10.91 -1.10 -5.22
C GLN A 67 10.10 0.15 -5.61
N CYS A 68 8.96 0.39 -4.97
CA CYS A 68 8.19 1.62 -5.20
C CYS A 68 8.95 2.86 -4.74
N VAL A 69 9.55 2.80 -3.55
CA VAL A 69 10.36 3.89 -3.00
C VAL A 69 11.61 4.13 -3.86
N ASP A 70 12.32 3.07 -4.26
CA ASP A 70 13.49 3.16 -5.12
C ASP A 70 13.16 3.80 -6.48
N ARG A 71 12.04 3.40 -7.09
CA ARG A 71 11.56 4.00 -8.34
C ARG A 71 11.29 5.49 -8.19
N LEU A 72 10.60 5.90 -7.10
CA LEU A 72 10.33 7.30 -6.83
C LEU A 72 11.61 8.11 -6.60
N TYR A 73 12.58 7.52 -5.93
CA TYR A 73 13.89 8.14 -5.72
C TYR A 73 14.66 8.31 -7.05
N ARG A 74 14.73 7.27 -7.87
CA ARG A 74 15.37 7.35 -9.20
C ARG A 74 14.71 8.37 -10.12
N ASN A 75 13.39 8.50 -10.03
CA ASN A 75 12.61 9.49 -10.78
C ASN A 75 12.66 10.90 -10.16
N ARG A 76 13.50 11.11 -9.14
CA ARG A 76 13.65 12.38 -8.40
C ARG A 76 12.35 12.90 -7.77
N ARG A 77 11.37 12.01 -7.56
CA ARG A 77 10.15 12.31 -6.82
C ARG A 77 10.38 12.29 -5.31
N LEU A 78 11.28 11.44 -4.85
CA LEU A 78 11.81 11.46 -3.49
C LEU A 78 13.27 11.92 -3.53
N VAL A 79 13.68 12.69 -2.54
CA VAL A 79 15.06 13.11 -2.32
C VAL A 79 15.64 12.39 -1.10
N MET A 80 16.96 12.49 -0.91
CA MET A 80 17.65 11.82 0.19
C MET A 80 17.06 12.18 1.56
N ASP A 81 16.67 13.42 1.79
CA ASP A 81 16.06 13.86 3.05
C ASP A 81 14.77 13.11 3.37
N HIS A 82 13.94 12.81 2.36
CA HIS A 82 12.75 11.98 2.52
C HIS A 82 13.11 10.56 2.96
N LEU A 83 14.13 9.96 2.32
CA LEU A 83 14.57 8.60 2.65
C LEU A 83 15.13 8.51 4.07
N LEU A 84 15.91 9.49 4.49
CA LEU A 84 16.47 9.55 5.85
C LEU A 84 15.36 9.64 6.90
N VAL A 85 14.36 10.49 6.68
CA VAL A 85 13.21 10.65 7.57
C VAL A 85 12.38 9.36 7.61
N LEU A 86 12.06 8.80 6.45
CA LEU A 86 11.32 7.53 6.37
C LEU A 86 12.03 6.41 7.13
N ARG A 87 13.34 6.29 6.96
CA ARG A 87 14.15 5.27 7.66
C ARG A 87 14.20 5.50 9.16
N HIS A 88 14.50 6.73 9.59
CA HIS A 88 14.66 7.06 11.01
C HIS A 88 13.38 6.82 11.80
N TYR A 89 12.26 7.39 11.36
CA TYR A 89 10.98 7.24 12.04
C TYR A 89 10.34 5.88 11.80
N GLY A 90 10.60 5.27 10.64
CA GLY A 90 10.17 3.89 10.37
C GLY A 90 10.77 2.89 11.36
N LYS A 91 12.07 2.97 11.65
CA LYS A 91 12.72 2.12 12.66
C LYS A 91 12.16 2.32 14.07
N ARG A 92 11.75 3.51 14.41
CA ARG A 92 11.11 3.81 15.69
C ARG A 92 9.65 3.36 15.76
N GLN A 93 9.07 2.95 14.62
CA GLN A 93 7.65 2.61 14.48
C GLN A 93 6.72 3.73 14.98
N LEU A 94 7.19 4.96 14.89
CA LEU A 94 6.47 6.13 15.37
C LEU A 94 6.70 7.30 14.41
N PRO A 95 5.64 7.89 13.84
CA PRO A 95 5.78 9.06 12.98
C PRO A 95 6.29 10.28 13.77
N PRO A 96 6.90 11.27 13.08
CA PRO A 96 7.33 12.51 13.73
C PRO A 96 6.14 13.30 14.27
N ASP A 97 6.30 13.92 15.43
CA ASP A 97 5.26 14.70 16.09
C ASP A 97 5.32 16.18 15.65
N PRO A 98 4.27 16.70 14.97
CA PRO A 98 4.23 18.09 14.53
C PRO A 98 4.19 19.11 15.67
N ARG A 99 3.85 18.69 16.89
CA ARG A 99 3.81 19.54 18.08
C ARG A 99 5.20 19.84 18.63
N ARG A 100 6.20 19.02 18.26
CA ARG A 100 7.57 19.21 18.69
C ARG A 100 8.32 20.07 17.69
N MET A 101 8.76 21.25 18.07
CA MET A 101 9.50 22.19 17.20
C MET A 101 10.66 21.52 16.45
N LYS A 102 11.37 20.61 17.11
CA LYS A 102 12.50 19.87 16.50
C LYS A 102 12.09 18.86 15.45
N GLU A 103 10.84 18.40 15.45
CA GLU A 103 10.33 17.37 14.56
C GLU A 103 9.43 17.93 13.43
N VAL A 104 9.09 19.23 13.47
CA VAL A 104 8.21 19.86 12.46
C VAL A 104 8.72 19.65 11.04
N ARG A 105 10.01 19.88 10.79
CA ARG A 105 10.60 19.66 9.47
C ARG A 105 10.54 18.19 9.07
N ALA A 106 10.83 17.30 10.00
CA ALA A 106 10.75 15.86 9.76
C ALA A 106 9.31 15.43 9.46
N PHE A 107 8.32 16.01 10.15
CA PHE A 107 6.91 15.75 9.89
C PHE A 107 6.49 16.17 8.48
N ILE A 108 6.93 17.35 8.01
CA ILE A 108 6.65 17.80 6.64
C ILE A 108 7.24 16.84 5.62
N LEU A 109 8.51 16.47 5.77
CA LEU A 109 9.19 15.53 4.87
C LEU A 109 8.55 14.14 4.91
N TRP A 110 8.17 13.65 6.08
CA TRP A 110 7.45 12.38 6.25
C TRP A 110 6.13 12.38 5.49
N LYS A 111 5.35 13.43 5.68
CA LYS A 111 4.06 13.57 5.03
C LYS A 111 4.19 13.67 3.51
N GLU A 112 5.12 14.50 3.01
CA GLU A 112 5.39 14.61 1.58
C GLU A 112 5.83 13.29 0.95
N ALA A 113 6.70 12.55 1.63
CA ALA A 113 7.16 11.26 1.13
C ALA A 113 6.02 10.25 1.00
N LEU A 114 5.16 10.16 2.02
CA LEU A 114 4.01 9.27 2.02
C LEU A 114 2.94 9.68 0.99
N GLU A 115 2.68 10.98 0.82
CA GLU A 115 1.76 11.49 -0.20
C GLU A 115 2.23 11.15 -1.63
N ARG A 116 3.53 11.10 -1.86
CA ARG A 116 4.12 10.69 -3.15
C ARG A 116 4.12 9.18 -3.35
N LEU A 117 4.24 8.42 -2.27
CA LEU A 117 4.25 6.95 -2.28
C LEU A 117 2.84 6.38 -2.43
N GLU A 118 1.84 6.98 -1.79
CA GLU A 118 0.47 6.45 -1.71
C GLU A 118 -0.16 6.16 -3.09
N PRO A 119 -0.14 7.06 -4.09
CA PRO A 119 -0.74 6.76 -5.40
C PRO A 119 -0.06 5.60 -6.13
N VAL A 120 1.23 5.41 -5.92
CA VAL A 120 1.97 4.28 -6.50
C VAL A 120 1.54 2.96 -5.88
N LEU A 121 1.38 2.93 -4.56
CA LEU A 121 0.92 1.75 -3.83
C LEU A 121 -0.55 1.42 -4.12
N VAL A 122 -1.41 2.44 -4.26
CA VAL A 122 -2.81 2.27 -4.67
C VAL A 122 -2.90 1.67 -6.07
N LYS A 123 -2.11 2.18 -7.01
CA LYS A 123 -2.07 1.66 -8.39
C LYS A 123 -1.61 0.20 -8.45
N LYS A 124 -0.74 -0.21 -7.54
CA LYS A 124 -0.29 -1.61 -7.42
C LYS A 124 -1.27 -2.51 -6.66
N GLY A 125 -2.34 -1.98 -6.11
CA GLY A 125 -3.30 -2.75 -5.31
C GLY A 125 -2.79 -3.13 -3.93
N ILE A 126 -1.83 -2.39 -3.38
CA ILE A 126 -1.23 -2.61 -2.04
C ILE A 126 -1.99 -1.82 -0.99
N VAL A 127 -2.32 -0.56 -1.29
CA VAL A 127 -3.06 0.34 -0.41
C VAL A 127 -4.48 0.51 -0.93
N ARG A 128 -5.42 0.58 -0.01
CA ARG A 128 -6.83 0.82 -0.32
C ARG A 128 -7.00 2.21 -0.92
N PRO A 129 -7.68 2.34 -2.08
CA PRO A 129 -7.99 3.66 -2.62
C PRO A 129 -8.88 4.43 -1.65
N LYS A 130 -8.55 5.68 -1.39
CA LYS A 130 -9.45 6.59 -0.68
C LYS A 130 -10.65 6.84 -1.57
N LEU A 131 -11.84 6.53 -1.10
CA LEU A 131 -13.08 6.97 -1.71
C LEU A 131 -13.10 8.50 -1.62
N SER A 132 -12.72 9.18 -2.69
CA SER A 132 -13.02 10.60 -2.84
C SER A 132 -14.53 10.69 -2.97
N LEU A 133 -15.21 11.11 -1.91
CA LEU A 133 -16.58 11.54 -2.01
C LEU A 133 -16.65 12.60 -3.14
N PRO A 134 -17.58 12.47 -4.09
CA PRO A 134 -17.75 13.48 -5.12
C PRO A 134 -17.92 14.82 -4.41
N GLN A 135 -17.06 15.78 -4.76
CA GLN A 135 -17.13 17.14 -4.22
C GLN A 135 -18.54 17.67 -4.51
N PRO A 136 -19.33 18.06 -3.50
CA PRO A 136 -20.72 18.49 -3.70
C PRO A 136 -20.82 19.86 -4.39
N GLY A 137 -19.96 20.16 -5.31
CA GLY A 137 -19.89 21.50 -5.91
C GLY A 137 -19.83 21.55 -7.42
N ARG A 138 -19.75 20.43 -8.14
CA ARG A 138 -19.62 20.49 -9.61
C ARG A 138 -20.86 20.16 -10.41
N TYR A 139 -21.90 19.56 -9.79
CA TYR A 139 -23.07 19.13 -10.54
C TYR A 139 -24.15 20.19 -10.74
N TRP A 140 -24.11 21.32 -10.03
CA TRP A 140 -25.12 22.36 -10.13
C TRP A 140 -24.61 23.66 -10.76
N ALA A 141 -23.35 23.77 -11.08
CA ALA A 141 -22.80 24.90 -11.83
C ALA A 141 -23.20 24.88 -13.33
N HIS A 142 -23.74 23.78 -13.84
CA HIS A 142 -24.15 23.66 -15.25
C HIS A 142 -25.63 23.94 -15.48
N ASN A 143 -26.44 24.02 -14.44
CA ASN A 143 -27.88 24.27 -14.56
C ASN A 143 -28.35 25.68 -14.12
N ALA A 144 -27.38 26.56 -13.80
CA ALA A 144 -27.69 27.95 -13.44
C ALA A 144 -27.72 28.91 -14.64
N VAL A 145 -27.68 28.38 -15.88
CA VAL A 145 -28.02 29.19 -17.04
C VAL A 145 -29.42 28.84 -17.39
N ILE A 146 -30.29 29.80 -17.16
CA ILE A 146 -31.56 29.94 -17.80
C ILE A 146 -32.62 30.31 -16.77
N HIS A 147 -33.07 31.37 -16.87
CA HIS A 147 -34.20 32.10 -17.39
C HIS A 147 -34.17 33.52 -16.84
N GLU A 148 -33.38 34.37 -17.46
CA GLU A 148 -33.81 35.76 -17.59
C GLU A 148 -34.47 35.85 -18.93
N GLY A 149 -35.68 35.41 -18.97
CA GLY A 149 -36.60 35.58 -20.07
C GLY A 149 -37.58 36.65 -19.72
N GLY A 150 -37.37 37.83 -20.26
CA GLY A 150 -38.31 38.81 -20.73
C GLY A 150 -39.69 38.92 -20.06
N LEU A 151 -39.85 39.95 -19.27
CA LEU A 151 -41.16 40.65 -19.16
C LEU A 151 -40.96 42.03 -19.72
N ASN A 152 -41.15 42.11 -21.01
CA ASN A 152 -41.56 43.34 -21.64
C ASN A 152 -43.10 43.32 -21.71
N ALA A 153 -43.65 44.16 -20.92
CA ALA A 153 -44.92 44.83 -21.26
C ALA A 153 -44.94 46.18 -20.56
#